data_0f5b3a13178fd886e74a2c59fe19e4fb
#
_entry.id   0f5b3a13178fd886e74a2c59fe19e4fb
#
_cell.length_a   1.000
_cell.length_b   1.000
_cell.length_c   1.000
_cell.angle_alpha   90.00
_cell.angle_beta   90.00
_cell.angle_gamma   90.00
#
_symmetry.space_group_name_H-M   'P 1'
#
loop_
_entity.id
_entity.type
_entity.pdbx_description
1 polymer ?
#
loop_
_entity_poly.entity_id
_entity_poly.type
_entity_poly.pdbx_seq_one_letter_code
_entity_poly.pdbx_strand_id
1 'polypeptide(L)'
;MGAPEPAAPLSQPVTGFSYEHEGDRQFATTLARGLEVLRCFTPLEPLLGNKEISVRTGLPKPTVSRLTYTLTKLGYLRHNMRLGKYQLGSAVLSIGYPLLASMNVRQMARPLMKELADYCNGSVSMGIRDRLAMVYVESCRSGNG
;
A
#
# COMPACT_ATOMS: atom_id res chain seq x y z
N MET A 1 -20.69 -11.64 22.35
CA MET A 1 -19.87 -10.45 22.09
C MET A 1 -19.32 -10.59 20.67
N GLY A 2 -19.97 -9.92 19.71
CA GLY A 2 -19.67 -10.09 18.29
C GLY A 2 -18.31 -9.52 17.94
N ALA A 3 -17.58 -10.21 17.04
CA ALA A 3 -16.37 -9.69 16.43
C ALA A 3 -16.70 -8.36 15.72
N PRO A 4 -15.80 -7.37 15.74
CA PRO A 4 -16.01 -6.13 15.01
C PRO A 4 -16.14 -6.45 13.52
N GLU A 5 -17.20 -5.96 12.94
CA GLU A 5 -17.51 -6.02 11.52
C GLU A 5 -16.31 -5.46 10.72
N PRO A 6 -15.84 -6.15 9.66
CA PRO A 6 -14.73 -5.64 8.86
C PRO A 6 -15.14 -4.30 8.27
N ALA A 7 -14.31 -3.28 8.51
CA ALA A 7 -14.52 -1.95 7.95
C ALA A 7 -14.75 -2.05 6.45
N ALA A 8 -15.81 -1.41 5.98
CA ALA A 8 -16.17 -1.35 4.57
C ALA A 8 -14.97 -0.91 3.71
N PRO A 9 -14.77 -1.47 2.52
CA PRO A 9 -13.68 -1.08 1.64
C PRO A 9 -13.79 0.42 1.36
N LEU A 10 -12.70 1.15 1.60
CA LEU A 10 -12.59 2.56 1.28
C LEU A 10 -12.64 2.70 -0.26
N SER A 11 -13.83 2.71 -0.80
CA SER A 11 -14.12 2.93 -2.22
C SER A 11 -14.09 4.40 -2.62
N GLN A 12 -13.26 5.21 -1.95
CA GLN A 12 -13.09 6.59 -2.36
C GLN A 12 -11.91 6.68 -3.35
N PRO A 13 -12.09 7.39 -4.48
CA PRO A 13 -11.01 7.61 -5.41
C PRO A 13 -9.86 8.31 -4.69
N VAL A 14 -8.64 7.79 -4.87
CA VAL A 14 -7.40 8.40 -4.36
C VAL A 14 -7.09 9.65 -5.20
N THR A 15 -8.09 10.52 -5.34
CA THR A 15 -8.04 11.76 -6.09
C THR A 15 -7.65 12.89 -5.14
N GLY A 16 -6.37 13.13 -4.97
CA GLY A 16 -5.97 14.26 -4.14
C GLY A 16 -4.67 14.91 -4.57
N PHE A 17 -3.72 14.15 -5.06
CA PHE A 17 -2.36 14.66 -5.26
C PHE A 17 -2.13 15.40 -6.57
N SER A 18 -2.89 15.11 -7.63
CA SER A 18 -2.66 15.72 -8.95
C SER A 18 -3.15 17.17 -9.03
N TYR A 19 -4.13 17.55 -8.22
CA TYR A 19 -4.72 18.89 -8.27
C TYR A 19 -3.99 19.93 -7.41
N GLU A 20 -3.30 19.49 -6.34
CA GLU A 20 -2.56 20.40 -5.45
C GLU A 20 -1.29 20.99 -6.09
N HIS A 21 -0.81 20.38 -7.18
CA HIS A 21 0.43 20.76 -7.87
C HIS A 21 0.21 21.23 -9.30
N GLU A 22 -1.04 21.57 -9.66
CA GLU A 22 -1.36 22.08 -10.98
C GLU A 22 -0.68 23.44 -11.19
N GLY A 23 0.18 23.52 -12.24
CA GLY A 23 0.99 24.72 -12.52
C GLY A 23 2.43 24.70 -11.97
N ASP A 24 2.77 23.74 -11.13
CA ASP A 24 4.17 23.57 -10.67
C ASP A 24 4.99 22.87 -11.77
N ARG A 25 5.92 23.63 -12.38
CA ARG A 25 6.79 23.11 -13.44
C ARG A 25 7.81 22.08 -12.97
N GLN A 26 8.14 22.06 -11.69
CA GLN A 26 9.09 21.11 -11.11
C GLN A 26 8.41 19.77 -10.77
N PHE A 27 7.07 19.76 -10.66
CA PHE A 27 6.33 18.56 -10.31
C PHE A 27 6.23 17.59 -11.48
N ALA A 28 6.85 16.41 -11.36
CA ALA A 28 6.83 15.36 -12.38
C ALA A 28 5.50 14.59 -12.33
N THR A 29 4.47 15.11 -12.98
CA THR A 29 3.10 14.57 -12.97
C THR A 29 3.03 13.11 -13.40
N THR A 30 3.81 12.70 -14.40
CA THR A 30 3.82 11.30 -14.87
C THR A 30 4.36 10.36 -13.81
N LEU A 31 5.39 10.75 -13.08
CA LEU A 31 5.91 9.98 -11.93
C LEU A 31 4.85 9.86 -10.83
N ALA A 32 4.23 10.97 -10.47
CA ALA A 32 3.18 10.98 -9.45
C ALA A 32 2.02 10.04 -9.81
N ARG A 33 1.57 10.07 -11.06
CA ARG A 33 0.52 9.17 -11.57
C ARG A 33 0.93 7.70 -11.51
N GLY A 34 2.19 7.39 -11.83
CA GLY A 34 2.72 6.02 -11.71
C GLY A 34 2.70 5.51 -10.28
N LEU A 35 3.09 6.34 -9.31
CA LEU A 35 3.02 6.02 -7.89
C LEU A 35 1.59 5.84 -7.40
N GLU A 36 0.64 6.66 -7.87
CA GLU A 36 -0.79 6.50 -7.55
C GLU A 36 -1.35 5.17 -8.08
N VAL A 37 -0.92 4.71 -9.24
CA VAL A 37 -1.29 3.38 -9.74
C VAL A 37 -0.84 2.29 -8.78
N LEU A 38 0.39 2.34 -8.25
CA LEU A 38 0.88 1.37 -7.26
C LEU A 38 0.07 1.41 -5.95
N ARG A 39 -0.39 2.60 -5.54
CA ARG A 39 -1.20 2.79 -4.33
C ARG A 39 -2.62 2.24 -4.43
N CYS A 40 -3.10 1.91 -5.62
CA CYS A 40 -4.41 1.30 -5.81
C CYS A 40 -4.51 -0.12 -5.22
N PHE A 41 -3.39 -0.82 -5.11
CA PHE A 41 -3.35 -2.20 -4.64
C PHE A 41 -3.34 -2.25 -3.11
N THR A 42 -4.20 -3.08 -2.55
CA THR A 42 -4.33 -3.27 -1.09
C THR A 42 -4.29 -4.77 -0.75
N PRO A 43 -4.05 -5.13 0.53
CA PRO A 43 -4.13 -6.53 0.93
C PRO A 43 -5.49 -7.19 0.67
N LEU A 44 -6.58 -6.41 0.70
CA LEU A 44 -7.94 -6.90 0.41
C LEU A 44 -8.21 -7.01 -1.09
N GLU A 45 -7.54 -6.20 -1.90
CA GLU A 45 -7.69 -6.15 -3.34
C GLU A 45 -6.32 -6.19 -4.03
N PRO A 46 -5.68 -7.36 -4.01
CA PRO A 46 -4.32 -7.52 -4.53
C PRO A 46 -4.25 -7.62 -6.05
N LEU A 47 -5.38 -7.81 -6.73
CA LEU A 47 -5.49 -8.00 -8.18
C LEU A 47 -6.42 -6.95 -8.78
N LEU A 48 -5.89 -6.09 -9.67
CA LEU A 48 -6.64 -5.03 -10.34
C LEU A 48 -6.35 -5.02 -11.84
N GLY A 49 -7.41 -4.82 -12.64
CA GLY A 49 -7.29 -4.57 -14.07
C GLY A 49 -7.18 -3.06 -14.39
N ASN A 50 -6.85 -2.72 -15.64
CA ASN A 50 -6.72 -1.34 -16.08
C ASN A 50 -8.01 -0.52 -15.86
N LYS A 51 -9.18 -1.15 -16.01
CA LYS A 51 -10.47 -0.48 -15.77
C LYS A 51 -10.64 -0.08 -14.30
N GLU A 52 -10.35 -1.00 -13.39
CA GLU A 52 -10.46 -0.76 -11.94
C GLU A 52 -9.47 0.31 -11.50
N ILE A 53 -8.22 0.27 -11.99
CA ILE A 53 -7.21 1.29 -11.74
C ILE A 53 -7.65 2.66 -12.28
N SER A 54 -8.20 2.72 -13.51
CA SER A 54 -8.72 3.95 -14.12
C SER A 54 -9.81 4.58 -13.25
N VAL A 55 -10.74 3.79 -12.74
CA VAL A 55 -11.81 4.27 -11.84
C VAL A 55 -11.22 4.83 -10.55
N ARG A 56 -10.25 4.13 -9.94
CA ARG A 56 -9.66 4.54 -8.65
C ARG A 56 -8.79 5.78 -8.74
N THR A 57 -8.03 5.91 -9.82
CA THR A 57 -7.10 7.03 -10.01
C THR A 57 -7.75 8.22 -10.70
N GLY A 58 -8.90 8.05 -11.35
CA GLY A 58 -9.50 9.05 -12.24
C GLY A 58 -8.72 9.26 -13.54
N LEU A 59 -7.68 8.45 -13.81
CA LEU A 59 -6.86 8.57 -15.03
C LEU A 59 -7.54 7.92 -16.23
N PRO A 60 -7.36 8.49 -17.44
CA PRO A 60 -7.85 7.87 -18.67
C PRO A 60 -7.24 6.47 -18.87
N LYS A 61 -8.01 5.54 -19.41
CA LYS A 61 -7.56 4.17 -19.71
C LYS A 61 -6.25 4.09 -20.49
N PRO A 62 -6.01 4.90 -21.55
CA PRO A 62 -4.73 4.88 -22.28
C PRO A 62 -3.54 5.27 -21.38
N THR A 63 -3.73 6.23 -20.48
CA THR A 63 -2.71 6.63 -19.52
C THR A 63 -2.41 5.49 -18.55
N VAL A 64 -3.44 4.87 -17.97
CA VAL A 64 -3.29 3.70 -17.10
C VAL A 64 -2.55 2.57 -17.80
N SER A 65 -2.93 2.27 -19.05
CA SER A 65 -2.28 1.21 -19.84
C SER A 65 -0.78 1.46 -20.05
N ARG A 66 -0.38 2.71 -20.31
CA ARG A 66 1.04 3.06 -20.45
C ARG A 66 1.79 2.96 -19.12
N LEU A 67 1.17 3.40 -18.03
CA LEU A 67 1.78 3.34 -16.70
C LEU A 67 1.94 1.90 -16.21
N THR A 68 0.90 1.06 -16.34
CA THR A 68 0.97 -0.36 -15.96
C THR A 68 1.97 -1.14 -16.80
N TYR A 69 2.09 -0.82 -18.08
CA TYR A 69 3.13 -1.38 -18.95
C TYR A 69 4.54 -1.04 -18.41
N THR A 70 4.80 0.24 -18.16
CA THR A 70 6.10 0.71 -17.66
C THR A 70 6.42 0.09 -16.30
N LEU A 71 5.47 0.11 -15.36
CA LEU A 71 5.64 -0.46 -14.02
C LEU A 71 5.88 -1.97 -14.07
N THR A 72 5.28 -2.67 -15.02
CA THR A 72 5.52 -4.11 -15.25
C THR A 72 6.92 -4.34 -15.78
N LYS A 73 7.40 -3.54 -16.74
CA LYS A 73 8.78 -3.64 -17.25
C LYS A 73 9.82 -3.38 -16.19
N LEU A 74 9.52 -2.50 -15.24
CA LEU A 74 10.40 -2.18 -14.11
C LEU A 74 10.30 -3.17 -12.94
N GLY A 75 9.37 -4.12 -12.98
CA GLY A 75 9.18 -5.12 -11.93
C GLY A 75 8.35 -4.67 -10.73
N TYR A 76 7.75 -3.46 -10.77
CA TYR A 76 6.84 -2.96 -9.73
C TYR A 76 5.45 -3.57 -9.83
N LEU A 77 5.03 -3.98 -11.03
CA LEU A 77 3.81 -4.76 -11.26
C LEU A 77 4.17 -6.08 -11.93
N ARG A 78 3.32 -7.07 -11.71
CA ARG A 78 3.29 -8.34 -12.43
C ARG A 78 1.93 -8.48 -13.10
N HIS A 79 1.92 -8.84 -14.37
CA HIS A 79 0.71 -9.11 -15.12
C HIS A 79 0.32 -10.58 -15.01
N ASN A 80 -0.89 -10.84 -14.52
CA ASN A 80 -1.49 -12.16 -14.54
C ASN A 80 -2.23 -12.34 -15.87
N MET A 81 -1.61 -13.03 -16.82
CA MET A 81 -2.14 -13.23 -18.18
C MET A 81 -3.50 -13.96 -18.19
N ARG A 82 -3.73 -14.88 -17.24
CA ARG A 82 -4.98 -15.64 -17.18
C ARG A 82 -6.18 -14.79 -16.79
N LEU A 83 -5.96 -13.84 -15.89
CA LEU A 83 -7.01 -12.97 -15.34
C LEU A 83 -7.06 -11.60 -16.02
N GLY A 84 -6.08 -11.26 -16.85
CA GLY A 84 -5.95 -9.93 -17.43
C GLY A 84 -5.78 -8.83 -16.39
N LYS A 85 -5.22 -9.17 -15.22
CA LYS A 85 -5.07 -8.28 -14.06
C LYS A 85 -3.61 -8.15 -13.64
N TYR A 86 -3.33 -7.08 -12.92
CA TYR A 86 -2.01 -6.79 -12.35
C TYR A 86 -2.01 -7.05 -10.85
N GLN A 87 -0.83 -7.29 -10.31
CA GLN A 87 -0.53 -7.36 -8.88
C GLN A 87 0.82 -6.70 -8.61
N LEU A 88 1.08 -6.30 -7.36
CA LEU A 88 2.37 -5.73 -6.98
C LEU A 88 3.49 -6.74 -7.21
N GLY A 89 4.60 -6.26 -7.75
CA GLY A 89 5.84 -7.02 -7.97
C GLY A 89 6.85 -6.82 -6.85
N SER A 90 7.89 -7.67 -6.84
CA SER A 90 8.93 -7.68 -5.81
C SER A 90 9.74 -6.39 -5.73
N ALA A 91 9.82 -5.59 -6.81
CA ALA A 91 10.50 -4.31 -6.79
C ALA A 91 9.92 -3.34 -5.76
N VAL A 92 8.61 -3.45 -5.44
CA VAL A 92 7.98 -2.65 -4.38
C VAL A 92 8.60 -2.95 -3.02
N LEU A 93 8.85 -4.22 -2.70
CA LEU A 93 9.54 -4.62 -1.47
C LEU A 93 10.99 -4.14 -1.45
N SER A 94 11.69 -4.22 -2.57
CA SER A 94 13.08 -3.76 -2.68
C SER A 94 13.24 -2.27 -2.37
N ILE A 95 12.23 -1.46 -2.68
CA ILE A 95 12.23 -0.03 -2.32
C ILE A 95 11.84 0.18 -0.85
N GLY A 96 10.88 -0.56 -0.33
CA GLY A 96 10.40 -0.39 1.04
C GLY A 96 11.31 -0.99 2.10
N TYR A 97 12.00 -2.07 1.79
CA TYR A 97 12.83 -2.80 2.76
C TYR A 97 13.94 -1.96 3.41
N PRO A 98 14.73 -1.15 2.69
CA PRO A 98 15.73 -0.29 3.33
C PRO A 98 15.16 0.64 4.39
N LEU A 99 13.97 1.20 4.16
CA LEU A 99 13.27 2.00 5.16
C LEU A 99 12.92 1.17 6.39
N LEU A 100 12.30 0.02 6.20
CA LEU A 100 11.90 -0.87 7.28
C LEU A 100 13.12 -1.34 8.10
N ALA A 101 14.22 -1.69 7.44
CA ALA A 101 15.46 -2.12 8.08
C ALA A 101 16.14 -0.99 8.88
N SER A 102 15.95 0.28 8.48
CA SER A 102 16.52 1.44 9.17
C SER A 102 15.72 1.91 10.39
N MET A 103 14.53 1.34 10.62
CA MET A 103 13.66 1.73 11.74
C MET A 103 14.15 1.11 13.06
N ASN A 104 15.14 1.73 13.70
CA ASN A 104 15.68 1.27 14.98
C ASN A 104 14.61 1.18 16.09
N VAL A 105 13.63 2.11 16.09
CA VAL A 105 12.51 2.11 17.03
C VAL A 105 11.73 0.78 17.02
N ARG A 106 11.61 0.15 15.85
CA ARG A 106 10.94 -1.14 15.68
C ARG A 106 11.66 -2.25 16.46
N GLN A 107 13.00 -2.29 16.40
CA GLN A 107 13.81 -3.27 17.12
C GLN A 107 13.79 -3.00 18.63
N MET A 108 13.86 -1.73 19.04
CA MET A 108 13.82 -1.33 20.45
C MET A 108 12.45 -1.59 21.08
N ALA A 109 11.38 -1.36 20.34
CA ALA A 109 10.01 -1.53 20.86
C ALA A 109 9.58 -3.00 20.93
N ARG A 110 10.11 -3.88 20.10
CA ARG A 110 9.67 -5.27 19.98
C ARG A 110 9.62 -6.03 21.33
N PRO A 111 10.65 -6.02 22.22
CA PRO A 111 10.57 -6.71 23.49
C PRO A 111 9.44 -6.17 24.39
N LEU A 112 9.27 -4.86 24.46
CA LEU A 112 8.19 -4.22 25.22
C LEU A 112 6.80 -4.54 24.66
N MET A 113 6.67 -4.55 23.34
CA MET A 113 5.43 -4.93 22.65
C MET A 113 5.08 -6.40 22.93
N LYS A 114 6.08 -7.29 22.97
CA LYS A 114 5.87 -8.70 23.27
C LYS A 114 5.40 -8.89 24.72
N GLU A 115 6.05 -8.24 25.68
CA GLU A 115 5.67 -8.26 27.09
C GLU A 115 4.22 -7.76 27.27
N LEU A 116 3.87 -6.66 26.64
CA LEU A 116 2.50 -6.11 26.68
C LEU A 116 1.48 -7.06 26.04
N ALA A 117 1.82 -7.67 24.90
CA ALA A 117 0.96 -8.64 24.23
C ALA A 117 0.69 -9.86 25.12
N ASP A 118 1.72 -10.37 25.81
CA ASP A 118 1.58 -11.49 26.75
C ASP A 118 0.76 -11.08 27.97
N TYR A 119 0.98 -9.88 28.52
CA TYR A 119 0.21 -9.36 29.65
C TYR A 119 -1.29 -9.23 29.35
N CYS A 120 -1.64 -8.67 28.19
CA CYS A 120 -3.05 -8.50 27.82
C CYS A 120 -3.66 -9.71 27.08
N ASN A 121 -2.89 -10.78 26.89
CA ASN A 121 -3.27 -11.97 26.13
C ASN A 121 -3.86 -11.62 24.74
N GLY A 122 -3.17 -10.73 24.03
CA GLY A 122 -3.67 -10.15 22.79
C GLY A 122 -2.58 -9.88 21.75
N SER A 123 -2.83 -8.91 20.92
CA SER A 123 -1.89 -8.43 19.89
C SER A 123 -1.56 -6.96 20.10
N VAL A 124 -0.29 -6.61 19.98
CA VAL A 124 0.22 -5.24 20.03
C VAL A 124 0.91 -4.94 18.70
N SER A 125 0.49 -3.86 18.05
CA SER A 125 1.04 -3.47 16.77
C SER A 125 1.53 -2.03 16.80
N MET A 126 2.64 -1.77 16.12
CA MET A 126 3.17 -0.45 15.89
C MET A 126 2.93 -0.06 14.44
N GLY A 127 2.32 1.10 14.23
CA GLY A 127 2.03 1.61 12.90
C GLY A 127 2.56 3.01 12.68
N ILE A 128 2.78 3.35 11.42
CA ILE A 128 3.08 4.70 10.96
C ILE A 128 1.92 5.20 10.10
N ARG A 129 1.67 6.51 10.19
CA ARG A 129 0.64 7.13 9.35
C ARG A 129 1.14 7.34 7.94
N ASP A 130 0.34 6.95 6.95
CA ASP A 130 0.52 7.28 5.55
C ASP A 130 -0.80 7.83 4.99
N ARG A 131 -0.88 9.14 4.77
CA ARG A 131 -2.11 9.86 4.39
C ARG A 131 -3.22 9.63 5.43
N LEU A 132 -4.32 8.99 5.03
CA LEU A 132 -5.46 8.63 5.89
C LEU A 132 -5.43 7.17 6.35
N ALA A 133 -4.36 6.45 6.04
CA ALA A 133 -4.18 5.05 6.41
C ALA A 133 -3.08 4.88 7.46
N MET A 134 -3.07 3.70 8.07
CA MET A 134 -2.03 3.24 8.98
C MET A 134 -1.28 2.07 8.34
N VAL A 135 0.04 2.15 8.30
CA VAL A 135 0.91 1.05 7.85
C VAL A 135 1.53 0.42 9.08
N TYR A 136 1.20 -0.83 9.35
CA TYR A 136 1.80 -1.57 10.46
C TYR A 136 3.21 -2.02 10.10
N VAL A 137 4.18 -1.65 10.92
CA VAL A 137 5.61 -1.95 10.71
C VAL A 137 6.13 -3.02 11.63
N GLU A 138 5.43 -3.31 12.74
CA GLU A 138 5.73 -4.39 13.66
C GLU A 138 4.45 -4.88 14.34
N SER A 139 4.36 -6.19 14.61
CA SER A 139 3.26 -6.78 15.37
C SER A 139 3.78 -7.92 16.24
N CYS A 140 3.35 -7.94 17.49
CA CYS A 140 3.61 -9.00 18.44
C CYS A 140 2.30 -9.58 18.93
N ARG A 141 2.24 -10.90 19.03
CA ARG A 141 1.08 -11.62 19.60
C ARG A 141 1.50 -12.34 20.88
N SER A 142 0.54 -12.54 21.77
CA SER A 142 0.71 -13.42 22.93
C SER A 142 1.12 -14.82 22.48
N GLY A 143 2.04 -15.46 23.23
CA GLY A 143 2.47 -16.84 22.99
C GLY A 143 1.46 -17.88 23.50
N ASN A 144 0.36 -17.46 24.11
CA ASN A 144 -0.63 -18.31 24.75
C ASN A 144 -1.88 -18.56 23.89
N GLY A 145 -1.79 -18.39 22.55
CA GLY A 145 -2.89 -18.60 21.62
C GLY A 145 -2.54 -19.55 20.50
#